data_a85cdd039448ac85965414b144c8129b
#
_entry.id   a85cdd039448ac85965414b144c8129b
#
_cell.length_a   1.000
_cell.length_b   1.000
_cell.length_c   1.000
_cell.angle_alpha   90.00
_cell.angle_beta   90.00
_cell.angle_gamma   90.00
#
_symmetry.space_group_name_H-M   'P 1'
#
loop_
_entity.id
_entity.type
_entity.pdbx_description
1 polymer ?
#
loop_
_entity_poly.entity_id
_entity_poly.type
_entity_poly.pdbx_seq_one_letter_code
_entity_poly.pdbx_strand_id
1 'polypeptide(L)'
;PVCYIANDLTDNQIDNEYYLLYYQFVKWAFGFENCNPLKNKEISVRFYFDKLPNTPNRNNTFIDFVYGLNNVNIFKDNNIYIKRENIAEVISHNHVILQCMDIILGSINFRLNNFHKEKLPNSNKRGKKTIAKEKLYKHILSRIREIHPNFNIGVSTGLHNMNTWTIPYRHWKFIPSNSTYYRKLTKKQ
;
A
#
# COMPACT_ATOMS: atom_id res chain seq x y z
N PRO A 1 -12.41 12.62 -2.05
CA PRO A 1 -11.85 11.41 -1.47
C PRO A 1 -12.75 10.88 -0.35
N VAL A 2 -12.93 9.58 -0.34
CA VAL A 2 -13.67 8.87 0.70
C VAL A 2 -12.73 8.59 1.85
N CYS A 3 -13.16 8.90 3.05
CA CYS A 3 -12.41 8.65 4.27
C CYS A 3 -13.27 7.81 5.23
N TYR A 4 -12.67 6.79 5.81
CA TYR A 4 -13.24 6.04 6.92
C TYR A 4 -12.46 6.42 8.17
N ILE A 5 -13.18 6.82 9.21
CA ILE A 5 -12.60 7.16 10.50
C ILE A 5 -12.99 6.05 11.47
N ALA A 6 -12.00 5.39 12.06
CA ALA A 6 -12.24 4.40 13.11
C ALA A 6 -12.83 5.09 14.33
N ASN A 7 -13.84 4.44 14.92
CA ASN A 7 -14.48 4.90 16.15
C ASN A 7 -13.95 4.11 17.35
N ASP A 8 -14.08 4.69 18.54
CA ASP A 8 -13.81 4.00 19.81
C ASP A 8 -12.42 3.36 19.90
N LEU A 9 -11.40 4.06 19.39
CA LEU A 9 -10.02 3.61 19.52
C LEU A 9 -9.56 3.77 20.97
N THR A 10 -8.90 2.74 21.49
CA THR A 10 -8.19 2.82 22.77
C THR A 10 -6.90 3.65 22.63
N ASP A 11 -6.40 4.22 23.72
CA ASP A 11 -5.14 4.98 23.71
C ASP A 11 -3.99 4.15 23.12
N ASN A 12 -3.90 2.86 23.45
CA ASN A 12 -2.90 1.97 22.90
C ASN A 12 -3.05 1.76 21.38
N GLN A 13 -4.26 1.77 20.84
CA GLN A 13 -4.50 1.70 19.40
C GLN A 13 -4.10 3.00 18.70
N ILE A 14 -4.32 4.14 19.34
CA ILE A 14 -3.91 5.45 18.82
C ILE A 14 -2.38 5.54 18.80
N ASP A 15 -1.72 5.17 19.89
CA ASP A 15 -0.26 5.20 20.00
C ASP A 15 0.45 4.28 19.00
N ASN A 16 -0.20 3.17 18.64
CA ASN A 16 0.33 2.17 17.73
C ASN A 16 -0.35 2.18 16.35
N GLU A 17 -1.14 3.19 16.00
CA GLU A 17 -1.93 3.25 14.76
C GLU A 17 -1.06 2.95 13.53
N TYR A 18 0.11 3.55 13.42
CA TYR A 18 1.03 3.35 12.31
C TYR A 18 1.43 1.88 12.15
N TYR A 19 1.79 1.20 13.24
CA TYR A 19 2.21 -0.20 13.23
C TYR A 19 1.03 -1.13 12.91
N LEU A 20 -0.13 -0.84 13.47
CA LEU A 20 -1.36 -1.58 13.21
C LEU A 20 -1.80 -1.48 11.76
N LEU A 21 -1.67 -0.31 11.12
CA LEU A 21 -1.95 -0.12 9.70
C LEU A 21 -1.02 -0.95 8.81
N TYR A 22 0.28 -0.96 9.10
CA TYR A 22 1.23 -1.81 8.38
C TYR A 22 0.95 -3.29 8.60
N TYR A 23 0.65 -3.70 9.83
CA TYR A 23 0.25 -5.07 10.14
C TYR A 23 -0.96 -5.51 9.30
N GLN A 24 -2.02 -4.70 9.27
CA GLN A 24 -3.21 -4.98 8.46
C GLN A 24 -2.89 -4.98 6.96
N PHE A 25 -2.07 -4.04 6.50
CA PHE A 25 -1.64 -3.96 5.12
C PHE A 25 -0.90 -5.23 4.70
N VAL A 26 0.11 -5.65 5.46
CA VAL A 26 0.86 -6.87 5.16
C VAL A 26 -0.04 -8.10 5.21
N LYS A 27 -0.91 -8.19 6.21
CA LYS A 27 -1.81 -9.32 6.38
C LYS A 27 -2.76 -9.52 5.20
N TRP A 28 -3.30 -8.46 4.62
CA TRP A 28 -4.43 -8.55 3.69
C TRP A 28 -4.14 -8.07 2.27
N ALA A 29 -3.16 -7.19 2.08
CA ALA A 29 -2.97 -6.55 0.78
C ALA A 29 -2.33 -7.46 -0.27
N PHE A 30 -1.64 -8.51 0.11
CA PHE A 30 -0.84 -9.34 -0.80
C PHE A 30 -1.49 -10.67 -1.20
N GLY A 31 -2.59 -11.07 -0.55
CA GLY A 31 -3.29 -12.32 -0.87
C GLY A 31 -2.54 -13.57 -0.41
N PHE A 32 -1.85 -13.48 0.71
CA PHE A 32 -1.13 -14.61 1.30
C PHE A 32 -2.02 -15.83 1.58
N GLU A 33 -3.31 -15.63 1.75
CA GLU A 33 -4.30 -16.71 1.89
C GLU A 33 -4.35 -17.66 0.67
N ASN A 34 -3.84 -17.22 -0.48
CA ASN A 34 -3.87 -17.97 -1.74
C ASN A 34 -2.47 -18.34 -2.28
N CYS A 35 -1.40 -18.03 -1.54
CA CYS A 35 -0.04 -18.21 -2.05
C CYS A 35 0.42 -19.65 -2.09
N ASN A 36 -0.18 -20.54 -1.30
CA ASN A 36 0.18 -21.95 -1.17
C ASN A 36 -1.07 -22.86 -1.17
N PRO A 37 -1.79 -22.96 -2.28
CA PRO A 37 -3.07 -23.65 -2.35
C PRO A 37 -2.98 -25.14 -1.99
N LEU A 38 -1.84 -25.77 -2.27
CA LEU A 38 -1.60 -27.18 -1.95
C LEU A 38 -0.95 -27.39 -0.57
N LYS A 39 -0.58 -26.31 0.12
CA LYS A 39 0.09 -26.30 1.43
C LYS A 39 1.34 -27.20 1.52
N ASN A 40 1.95 -27.49 0.40
CA ASN A 40 3.07 -28.43 0.24
C ASN A 40 4.45 -27.77 0.21
N LYS A 41 4.49 -26.44 0.35
CA LYS A 41 5.73 -25.67 0.33
C LYS A 41 5.86 -24.85 1.60
N GLU A 42 7.08 -24.68 2.05
CA GLU A 42 7.43 -23.70 3.05
C GLU A 42 7.79 -22.38 2.35
N ILE A 43 7.14 -21.28 2.75
CA ILE A 43 7.31 -19.97 2.12
C ILE A 43 7.97 -19.02 3.11
N SER A 44 9.18 -18.59 2.80
CA SER A 44 9.86 -17.54 3.56
C SER A 44 9.63 -16.18 2.94
N VAL A 45 9.11 -15.24 3.72
CA VAL A 45 8.86 -13.87 3.26
C VAL A 45 9.93 -12.94 3.81
N ARG A 46 10.45 -12.06 2.94
CA ARG A 46 11.39 -10.99 3.30
C ARG A 46 10.76 -9.64 3.06
N PHE A 47 10.94 -8.73 4.00
CA PHE A 47 10.45 -7.36 3.93
C PHE A 47 11.62 -6.39 3.88
N TYR A 48 11.63 -5.55 2.85
CA TYR A 48 12.57 -4.46 2.71
C TYR A 48 11.80 -3.15 2.79
N PHE A 49 12.05 -2.40 3.85
CA PHE A 49 11.44 -1.09 4.07
C PHE A 49 12.45 0.01 3.74
N ASP A 50 11.98 1.09 3.17
CA ASP A 50 12.71 2.35 3.20
C ASP A 50 12.73 2.84 4.65
N LYS A 51 13.34 3.97 4.95
CA LYS A 51 13.48 4.46 6.33
C LYS A 51 12.27 4.19 7.22
N LEU A 52 12.48 3.39 8.24
CA LEU A 52 11.52 3.20 9.32
C LEU A 52 11.52 4.43 10.26
N PRO A 53 10.43 4.72 10.97
CA PRO A 53 10.34 5.93 11.78
C PRO A 53 11.24 5.91 13.03
N ASN A 54 12.32 6.55 12.90
CA ASN A 54 13.07 7.49 13.74
C ASN A 54 13.59 7.14 15.14
N THR A 55 13.26 6.05 15.79
CA THR A 55 13.95 5.67 17.05
C THR A 55 14.15 4.15 17.12
N PRO A 56 15.26 3.69 17.71
CA PRO A 56 15.53 2.26 17.84
C PRO A 56 14.39 1.47 18.50
N ASN A 57 13.74 2.06 19.51
CA ASN A 57 12.63 1.41 20.22
C ASN A 57 11.40 1.27 19.31
N ARG A 58 11.06 2.29 18.51
CA ARG A 58 9.95 2.25 17.57
C ARG A 58 10.19 1.28 16.41
N ASN A 59 11.44 1.17 15.97
CA ASN A 59 11.81 0.20 14.95
C ASN A 59 11.65 -1.23 15.45
N ASN A 60 12.07 -1.52 16.68
CA ASN A 60 11.85 -2.83 17.29
C ASN A 60 10.38 -3.16 17.42
N THR A 61 9.58 -2.20 17.89
CA THR A 61 8.11 -2.35 17.96
C THR A 61 7.52 -2.65 16.59
N PHE A 62 7.93 -1.94 15.55
CA PHE A 62 7.48 -2.19 14.18
C PHE A 62 7.84 -3.60 13.70
N ILE A 63 9.10 -4.00 13.93
CA ILE A 63 9.57 -5.36 13.59
C ILE A 63 8.75 -6.41 14.33
N ASP A 64 8.43 -6.18 15.61
CA ASP A 64 7.62 -7.09 16.43
C ASP A 64 6.19 -7.24 15.87
N PHE A 65 5.57 -6.16 15.40
CA PHE A 65 4.27 -6.21 14.75
C PHE A 65 4.31 -7.04 13.46
N VAL A 66 5.31 -6.83 12.60
CA VAL A 66 5.44 -7.61 11.35
C VAL A 66 5.79 -9.06 11.64
N TYR A 67 6.71 -9.32 12.57
CA TYR A 67 7.07 -10.66 12.99
C TYR A 67 5.90 -11.42 13.64
N GLY A 68 5.03 -10.71 14.36
CA GLY A 68 3.82 -11.24 14.98
C GLY A 68 2.83 -11.86 13.98
N LEU A 69 2.94 -11.55 12.67
CA LEU A 69 2.15 -12.18 11.62
C LEU A 69 2.34 -13.70 11.55
N ASN A 70 3.47 -14.24 12.00
CA ASN A 70 3.70 -15.67 12.12
C ASN A 70 2.62 -16.39 12.98
N ASN A 71 1.99 -15.65 13.89
CA ASN A 71 0.96 -16.20 14.79
C ASN A 71 -0.44 -16.19 14.18
N VAL A 72 -0.62 -15.58 13.01
CA VAL A 72 -1.92 -15.45 12.34
C VAL A 72 -2.23 -16.72 11.54
N ASN A 73 -3.48 -17.17 11.57
CA ASN A 73 -3.92 -18.38 10.88
C ASN A 73 -3.58 -18.37 9.38
N ILE A 74 -3.74 -17.22 8.70
CA ILE A 74 -3.39 -17.10 7.27
C ILE A 74 -1.95 -17.53 7.01
N PHE A 75 -1.01 -17.15 7.88
CA PHE A 75 0.41 -17.50 7.72
C PHE A 75 0.64 -18.98 8.10
N LYS A 76 0.10 -19.42 9.23
CA LYS A 76 0.25 -20.82 9.69
C LYS A 76 -0.36 -21.81 8.69
N ASP A 77 -1.58 -21.53 8.25
CA ASP A 77 -2.33 -22.43 7.36
C ASP A 77 -1.72 -22.55 5.96
N ASN A 78 -0.93 -21.56 5.55
CA ASN A 78 -0.25 -21.55 4.26
C ASN A 78 1.26 -21.84 4.36
N ASN A 79 1.75 -22.31 5.51
CA ASN A 79 3.18 -22.57 5.76
C ASN A 79 4.07 -21.37 5.43
N ILE A 80 3.60 -20.17 5.79
CA ILE A 80 4.36 -18.94 5.61
C ILE A 80 5.08 -18.61 6.91
N TYR A 81 6.36 -18.29 6.79
CA TYR A 81 7.10 -17.81 7.94
C TYR A 81 7.94 -16.57 7.61
N ILE A 82 8.10 -15.74 8.63
CA ILE A 82 8.91 -14.53 8.60
C ILE A 82 10.00 -14.69 9.64
N LYS A 83 11.25 -14.64 9.23
CA LYS A 83 12.36 -14.54 10.18
C LYS A 83 12.56 -13.09 10.56
N ARG A 84 12.95 -12.83 11.81
CA ARG A 84 13.18 -11.47 12.31
C ARG A 84 14.24 -10.72 11.50
N GLU A 85 15.30 -11.40 11.11
CA GLU A 85 16.37 -10.87 10.27
C GLU A 85 15.94 -10.59 8.82
N ASN A 86 14.79 -11.11 8.42
CA ASN A 86 14.20 -10.85 7.09
C ASN A 86 13.31 -9.59 7.07
N ILE A 87 13.21 -8.87 8.16
CA ILE A 87 12.50 -7.59 8.27
C ILE A 87 13.58 -6.51 8.40
N ALA A 88 13.94 -5.90 7.29
CA ALA A 88 15.09 -5.01 7.23
C ALA A 88 14.73 -3.61 6.69
N GLU A 89 15.33 -2.60 7.31
CA GLU A 89 15.44 -1.28 6.72
C GLU A 89 16.57 -1.30 5.69
N VAL A 90 16.33 -0.75 4.52
CA VAL A 90 17.31 -0.68 3.44
C VAL A 90 17.44 0.74 2.91
N ILE A 91 18.60 1.05 2.42
CA ILE A 91 18.87 2.36 1.81
C ILE A 91 18.33 2.33 0.37
N SER A 92 17.27 3.07 0.10
CA SER A 92 16.58 3.08 -1.20
C SER A 92 17.51 3.39 -2.38
N HIS A 93 18.56 4.19 -2.18
CA HIS A 93 19.57 4.47 -3.22
C HIS A 93 20.27 3.22 -3.76
N ASN A 94 20.34 2.16 -2.97
CA ASN A 94 21.00 0.90 -3.34
C ASN A 94 20.00 -0.14 -3.86
N HIS A 95 18.70 0.20 -3.91
CA HIS A 95 17.64 -0.73 -4.28
C HIS A 95 16.80 -0.20 -5.45
N VAL A 96 17.16 -0.57 -6.66
CA VAL A 96 16.49 -0.15 -7.91
C VAL A 96 14.98 -0.45 -7.87
N ILE A 97 14.57 -1.59 -7.33
CA ILE A 97 13.14 -1.94 -7.23
C ILE A 97 12.38 -0.95 -6.35
N LEU A 98 12.92 -0.53 -5.21
CA LEU A 98 12.30 0.48 -4.36
C LEU A 98 12.18 1.83 -5.07
N GLN A 99 13.24 2.25 -5.78
CA GLN A 99 13.20 3.48 -6.57
C GLN A 99 12.13 3.42 -7.67
N CYS A 100 12.01 2.29 -8.37
CA CYS A 100 10.94 2.09 -9.35
C CYS A 100 9.55 2.14 -8.70
N MET A 101 9.38 1.53 -7.53
CA MET A 101 8.12 1.57 -6.78
C MET A 101 7.75 3.01 -6.41
N ASP A 102 8.69 3.81 -5.94
CA ASP A 102 8.45 5.22 -5.59
C ASP A 102 7.95 6.03 -6.79
N ILE A 103 8.53 5.82 -7.96
CA ILE A 103 8.11 6.48 -9.19
C ILE A 103 6.67 6.08 -9.56
N ILE A 104 6.37 4.78 -9.50
CA ILE A 104 5.03 4.25 -9.81
C ILE A 104 4.00 4.76 -8.80
N LEU A 105 4.26 4.60 -7.50
CA LEU A 105 3.38 5.03 -6.44
C LEU A 105 3.19 6.56 -6.43
N GLY A 106 4.28 7.31 -6.63
CA GLY A 106 4.24 8.76 -6.75
C GLY A 106 3.38 9.22 -7.94
N SER A 107 3.43 8.51 -9.07
CA SER A 107 2.62 8.82 -10.25
C SER A 107 1.13 8.52 -10.02
N ILE A 108 0.83 7.41 -9.36
CA ILE A 108 -0.53 7.02 -8.98
C ILE A 108 -1.11 8.03 -7.98
N ASN A 109 -0.34 8.37 -6.94
CA ASN A 109 -0.72 9.36 -5.94
C ASN A 109 -0.98 10.74 -6.54
N PHE A 110 -0.13 11.18 -7.48
CA PHE A 110 -0.30 12.41 -8.24
C PHE A 110 -1.66 12.46 -8.96
N ARG A 111 -2.09 11.34 -9.53
CA ARG A 111 -3.38 11.23 -10.23
C ARG A 111 -4.56 11.15 -9.25
N LEU A 112 -4.45 10.33 -8.19
CA LEU A 112 -5.50 10.16 -7.19
C LEU A 112 -5.86 11.45 -6.45
N ASN A 113 -4.86 12.29 -6.17
CA ASN A 113 -5.04 13.57 -5.50
C ASN A 113 -5.38 14.73 -6.46
N ASN A 114 -5.61 14.45 -7.74
CA ASN A 114 -5.92 15.46 -8.76
C ASN A 114 -4.82 16.52 -8.99
N PHE A 115 -3.58 16.29 -8.55
CA PHE A 115 -2.46 17.22 -8.75
C PHE A 115 -2.19 17.53 -10.25
N HIS A 116 -2.60 16.62 -11.15
CA HIS A 116 -2.52 16.86 -12.60
C HIS A 116 -3.42 18.02 -13.08
N LYS A 117 -4.37 18.46 -12.26
CA LYS A 117 -5.26 19.59 -12.56
C LYS A 117 -4.77 20.91 -11.98
N GLU A 118 -3.72 20.90 -11.19
CA GLU A 118 -3.19 22.10 -10.56
C GLU A 118 -2.71 23.10 -11.58
N LYS A 119 -3.13 24.35 -11.39
CA LYS A 119 -2.77 25.48 -12.23
C LYS A 119 -1.71 26.34 -11.52
N LEU A 120 -0.98 27.12 -12.29
CA LEU A 120 -0.07 28.12 -11.73
C LEU A 120 -0.85 29.20 -10.98
N PRO A 121 -0.28 29.77 -9.93
CA PRO A 121 -0.87 30.92 -9.25
C PRO A 121 -1.20 32.03 -10.27
N ASN A 122 -2.39 32.62 -10.12
CA ASN A 122 -2.90 33.69 -10.98
C ASN A 122 -2.93 33.38 -12.49
N SER A 123 -3.03 32.09 -12.86
CA SER A 123 -3.06 31.66 -14.24
C SER A 123 -4.04 30.49 -14.46
N ASN A 124 -4.66 30.47 -15.62
CA ASN A 124 -5.46 29.32 -16.05
C ASN A 124 -4.60 28.20 -16.66
N LYS A 125 -3.28 28.36 -16.73
CA LYS A 125 -2.36 27.39 -17.33
C LYS A 125 -1.73 26.49 -16.26
N ARG A 126 -1.47 25.23 -16.63
CA ARG A 126 -0.72 24.29 -15.82
C ARG A 126 0.79 24.48 -15.99
N GLY A 127 1.55 24.28 -14.92
CA GLY A 127 3.01 24.36 -14.98
C GLY A 127 3.63 23.24 -15.83
N LYS A 128 4.80 23.49 -16.41
CA LYS A 128 5.56 22.50 -17.21
C LYS A 128 5.81 21.21 -16.41
N LYS A 129 6.14 21.32 -15.12
CA LYS A 129 6.35 20.18 -14.22
C LYS A 129 5.08 19.33 -14.04
N THR A 130 3.91 19.96 -13.88
CA THR A 130 2.61 19.27 -13.78
C THR A 130 2.30 18.50 -15.05
N ILE A 131 2.55 19.12 -16.23
CA ILE A 131 2.34 18.48 -17.53
C ILE A 131 3.29 17.29 -17.73
N ALA A 132 4.56 17.43 -17.35
CA ALA A 132 5.55 16.36 -17.44
C ALA A 132 5.17 15.16 -16.54
N LYS A 133 4.77 15.42 -15.30
CA LYS A 133 4.28 14.37 -14.37
C LYS A 133 3.01 13.68 -14.89
N GLU A 134 2.11 14.40 -15.54
CA GLU A 134 0.93 13.79 -16.16
C GLU A 134 1.31 12.86 -17.32
N LYS A 135 2.28 13.24 -18.15
CA LYS A 135 2.79 12.38 -19.22
C LYS A 135 3.41 11.10 -18.66
N LEU A 136 4.24 11.23 -17.63
CA LEU A 136 4.83 10.08 -16.93
C LEU A 136 3.75 9.15 -16.38
N TYR A 137 2.77 9.68 -15.67
CA TYR A 137 1.64 8.92 -15.17
C TYR A 137 0.90 8.16 -16.29
N LYS A 138 0.60 8.82 -17.41
CA LYS A 138 -0.09 8.18 -18.55
C LYS A 138 0.75 7.03 -19.14
N HIS A 139 2.06 7.22 -19.23
CA HIS A 139 2.98 6.18 -19.69
C HIS A 139 3.00 4.98 -18.71
N ILE A 140 3.14 5.23 -17.42
CA ILE A 140 3.10 4.17 -16.40
C ILE A 140 1.77 3.42 -16.45
N LEU A 141 0.65 4.13 -16.55
CA LEU A 141 -0.68 3.51 -16.65
C LEU A 141 -0.81 2.62 -17.89
N SER A 142 -0.26 3.04 -19.04
CA SER A 142 -0.28 2.19 -20.25
C SER A 142 0.50 0.89 -20.03
N ARG A 143 1.66 0.95 -19.37
CA ARG A 143 2.46 -0.23 -19.05
C ARG A 143 1.77 -1.16 -18.05
N ILE A 144 1.13 -0.60 -17.03
CA ILE A 144 0.33 -1.40 -16.08
C ILE A 144 -0.79 -2.13 -16.84
N ARG A 145 -1.45 -1.48 -17.80
CA ARG A 145 -2.55 -2.08 -18.56
C ARG A 145 -2.12 -3.15 -19.57
N GLU A 146 -0.87 -3.20 -19.95
CA GLU A 146 -0.30 -4.33 -20.71
C GLU A 146 -0.30 -5.62 -19.87
N ILE A 147 -0.10 -5.48 -18.54
CA ILE A 147 -0.05 -6.60 -17.60
C ILE A 147 -1.45 -6.89 -17.01
N HIS A 148 -2.22 -5.84 -16.74
CA HIS A 148 -3.56 -5.90 -16.17
C HIS A 148 -4.51 -4.97 -16.96
N PRO A 149 -5.13 -5.46 -18.04
CA PRO A 149 -5.89 -4.63 -18.99
C PRO A 149 -7.00 -3.78 -18.36
N ASN A 150 -7.67 -4.31 -17.35
CA ASN A 150 -8.79 -3.64 -16.68
C ASN A 150 -8.36 -2.78 -15.49
N PHE A 151 -7.06 -2.54 -15.31
CA PHE A 151 -6.59 -1.73 -14.21
C PHE A 151 -7.14 -0.30 -14.30
N ASN A 152 -7.83 0.13 -13.24
CA ASN A 152 -8.35 1.48 -13.11
C ASN A 152 -7.94 2.08 -11.77
N ILE A 153 -7.21 3.18 -11.83
CA ILE A 153 -6.74 3.87 -10.63
C ILE A 153 -7.93 4.44 -9.83
N GLY A 154 -7.93 4.17 -8.53
CA GLY A 154 -8.97 4.63 -7.60
C GLY A 154 -10.19 3.72 -7.54
N VAL A 155 -10.22 2.64 -8.31
CA VAL A 155 -11.23 1.59 -8.21
C VAL A 155 -10.59 0.34 -7.63
N SER A 156 -11.26 -0.27 -6.66
CA SER A 156 -10.82 -1.55 -6.11
C SER A 156 -10.88 -2.62 -7.20
N THR A 157 -9.74 -3.17 -7.55
CA THR A 157 -9.63 -4.22 -8.57
C THR A 157 -9.27 -5.54 -7.89
N GLY A 158 -9.88 -6.63 -8.34
CA GLY A 158 -9.55 -7.98 -7.87
C GLY A 158 -10.18 -8.38 -6.53
N LEU A 159 -11.31 -7.79 -6.15
CA LEU A 159 -11.96 -8.08 -4.86
C LEU A 159 -13.00 -9.19 -4.91
N HIS A 160 -13.42 -9.65 -6.09
CA HIS A 160 -14.49 -10.64 -6.21
C HIS A 160 -14.00 -11.91 -6.92
N ASN A 161 -13.99 -13.03 -6.19
CA ASN A 161 -13.83 -14.40 -6.68
C ASN A 161 -12.53 -14.73 -7.45
N MET A 162 -11.48 -13.92 -7.33
CA MET A 162 -10.20 -14.17 -7.99
C MET A 162 -9.11 -14.46 -6.96
N ASN A 163 -8.17 -15.32 -7.33
CA ASN A 163 -6.97 -15.55 -6.54
C ASN A 163 -6.14 -14.26 -6.43
N THR A 164 -6.26 -13.60 -5.28
CA THR A 164 -5.63 -12.31 -5.02
C THR A 164 -4.10 -12.36 -5.06
N TRP A 165 -3.51 -13.54 -4.88
CA TRP A 165 -2.07 -13.74 -4.97
C TRP A 165 -1.54 -13.55 -6.40
N THR A 166 -2.29 -14.00 -7.40
CA THR A 166 -1.87 -13.98 -8.82
C THR A 166 -2.22 -12.69 -9.55
N ILE A 167 -3.01 -11.80 -8.96
CA ILE A 167 -3.37 -10.52 -9.59
C ILE A 167 -2.19 -9.55 -9.47
N PRO A 168 -1.58 -9.13 -10.59
CA PRO A 168 -0.51 -8.16 -10.57
C PRO A 168 -0.98 -6.80 -10.18
N TYR A 169 -1.04 -5.85 -10.07
CA TYR A 169 -1.60 -4.53 -9.75
C TYR A 169 -3.04 -4.56 -9.25
N ARG A 170 -3.22 -4.28 -7.99
CA ARG A 170 -4.54 -4.15 -7.35
C ARG A 170 -4.54 -3.02 -6.34
N HIS A 171 -5.74 -2.53 -6.04
CA HIS A 171 -5.97 -1.61 -4.93
C HIS A 171 -6.50 -2.39 -3.73
N TRP A 172 -5.83 -2.25 -2.61
CA TRP A 172 -6.34 -2.68 -1.33
C TRP A 172 -6.87 -1.46 -0.57
N LYS A 173 -8.07 -1.57 -0.05
CA LYS A 173 -8.71 -0.52 0.72
C LYS A 173 -8.93 -1.02 2.14
N PHE A 174 -8.28 -0.36 3.07
CA PHE A 174 -8.53 -0.61 4.49
C PHE A 174 -9.81 0.08 4.92
N ILE A 175 -10.72 -0.70 5.56
CA ILE A 175 -11.92 -0.21 6.19
C ILE A 175 -11.93 -0.78 7.60
N PRO A 176 -11.78 0.05 8.65
CA PRO A 176 -11.89 -0.40 10.02
C PRO A 176 -13.28 -0.99 10.28
N SER A 177 -13.35 -2.08 11.06
CA SER A 177 -14.63 -2.76 11.36
C SER A 177 -15.63 -1.86 12.08
N ASN A 178 -15.15 -1.01 12.98
CA ASN A 178 -15.94 0.04 13.63
C ASN A 178 -15.52 1.40 13.07
N SER A 179 -16.19 1.87 12.02
CA SER A 179 -15.80 3.11 11.36
C SER A 179 -17.00 3.88 10.83
N THR A 180 -16.88 5.20 10.86
CA THR A 180 -17.83 6.11 10.25
C THR A 180 -17.31 6.57 8.89
N TYR A 181 -18.20 6.53 7.91
CA TYR A 181 -17.92 6.99 6.56
C TYR A 181 -18.10 8.49 6.44
N TYR A 182 -17.06 9.18 6.07
CA TYR A 182 -17.09 10.60 5.75
C TYR A 182 -16.86 10.82 4.26
N ARG A 183 -17.86 11.34 3.59
CA ARG A 183 -17.69 11.87 2.24
C ARG A 183 -17.18 13.30 2.37
N LYS A 184 -15.90 13.54 2.12
CA LYS A 184 -15.43 14.91 1.92
C LYS A 184 -16.21 15.50 0.75
N LEU A 185 -17.15 16.38 1.06
CA LEU A 185 -17.78 17.21 0.03
C LEU A 185 -16.63 18.00 -0.61
N THR A 186 -16.33 17.68 -1.85
CA THR A 186 -15.49 18.56 -2.66
C THR A 186 -16.22 19.88 -2.71
N LYS A 187 -15.64 20.92 -2.07
CA LYS A 187 -16.12 22.28 -2.30
C LYS A 187 -16.11 22.45 -3.82
N LYS A 188 -17.30 22.58 -4.40
CA LYS A 188 -17.46 23.15 -5.74
C LYS A 188 -16.92 24.57 -5.61
N GLN A 189 -15.73 24.82 -6.11
CA GLN A 189 -15.24 26.14 -6.47
C GLN A 189 -15.72 26.44 -7.88
#